data_2c18886786129f9fa307a227e72a429b
#
_entry.id   2c18886786129f9fa307a227e72a429b
#
_cell.length_a   1.000
_cell.length_b   1.000
_cell.length_c   1.000
_cell.angle_alpha   90.00
_cell.angle_beta   90.00
_cell.angle_gamma   90.00
#
_symmetry.space_group_name_H-M   'P 1'
#
loop_
_entity.id
_entity.type
_entity.pdbx_description
1 polymer ?
#
loop_
_entity_poly.entity_id
_entity_poly.type
_entity_poly.pdbx_seq_one_letter_code
_entity_poly.pdbx_strand_id
1 'polypeptide(L)'
;MRGAAILVVACGLTGGCLPFVTIRDFSDITLENNARLMTLEQGMTIQEVLERIGPSGDTQVPNPFKSELHSRGEDAFTALFFYTGTGYVSDIPDSDLTPVVFRNDSLEGWGWTHWKSVAATYNLNITRR
;
A
#
# COMPACT_ATOMS: atom_id res chain seq x y z
N MET A 1 -40.83 18.62 -3.92
CA MET A 1 -40.56 18.49 -4.19
C MET A 1 -40.18 17.90 -4.60
N ARG A 2 -39.90 17.65 -4.52
CA ARG A 2 -39.56 17.15 -5.00
C ARG A 2 -38.77 17.29 -5.66
N GLY A 3 -38.60 17.35 -5.69
CA GLY A 3 -38.28 17.56 -6.84
C GLY A 3 -36.93 17.44 -7.07
N ALA A 4 -36.34 17.97 -6.42
CA ALA A 4 -35.10 18.02 -6.65
C ALA A 4 -34.48 16.84 -6.86
N ALA A 5 -34.86 16.08 -6.21
CA ALA A 5 -34.28 14.92 -6.27
C ALA A 5 -33.95 14.65 -7.60
N ILE A 6 -34.67 15.14 -8.25
CA ILE A 6 -34.60 14.85 -9.46
C ILE A 6 -33.37 15.16 -10.05
N LEU A 7 -32.90 16.12 -9.63
CA LEU A 7 -31.81 16.50 -10.11
C LEU A 7 -30.82 15.56 -10.33
N VAL A 8 -30.66 14.85 -9.48
CA VAL A 8 -29.72 13.96 -9.55
C VAL A 8 -29.89 13.17 -10.68
N VAL A 9 -30.97 12.94 -10.85
CA VAL A 9 -31.26 12.15 -11.86
C VAL A 9 -30.76 12.63 -13.10
N ALA A 10 -30.84 13.79 -13.26
CA ALA A 10 -30.49 14.31 -14.45
C ALA A 10 -29.16 13.84 -14.86
N CYS A 11 -28.37 13.69 -13.96
CA CYS A 11 -27.11 13.30 -14.27
C CYS A 11 -27.09 11.98 -14.89
N GLY A 12 -27.93 11.18 -14.49
CA GLY A 12 -27.92 9.85 -14.97
C GLY A 12 -28.24 9.74 -16.43
N LEU A 13 -28.78 10.76 -16.94
CA LEU A 13 -29.17 10.66 -18.32
C LEU A 13 -28.02 10.85 -19.25
N THR A 14 -27.01 11.45 -18.79
CA THR A 14 -25.91 11.69 -19.69
C THR A 14 -24.88 10.70 -19.30
N GLY A 15 -24.29 10.11 -20.20
CA GLY A 15 -23.29 9.13 -19.88
C GLY A 15 -22.12 9.72 -19.15
N GLY A 16 -22.11 11.00 -18.98
CA GLY A 16 -20.98 11.59 -18.34
C GLY A 16 -21.09 11.64 -16.83
N CYS A 17 -22.09 11.02 -16.28
CA CYS A 17 -22.27 11.12 -14.88
C CYS A 17 -21.53 10.12 -14.05
N LEU A 18 -20.68 9.39 -14.67
CA LEU A 18 -19.91 8.45 -13.92
C LEU A 18 -18.89 9.10 -13.02
N PRO A 19 -18.71 10.37 -13.08
CA PRO A 19 -17.71 11.02 -12.28
C PRO A 19 -17.93 10.90 -10.80
N PHE A 20 -18.96 10.28 -10.42
CA PHE A 20 -19.18 10.10 -9.03
C PHE A 20 -18.29 9.00 -8.44
N VAL A 21 -17.66 8.22 -9.28
CA VAL A 21 -16.72 7.24 -8.79
C VAL A 21 -15.39 7.94 -8.69
N THR A 22 -14.91 8.12 -7.48
CA THR A 22 -13.63 8.75 -7.26
C THR A 22 -12.55 7.69 -7.37
N ILE A 23 -11.70 7.84 -8.34
CA ILE A 23 -10.55 6.97 -8.49
C ILE A 23 -9.39 7.65 -7.79
N ARG A 24 -8.79 6.96 -6.87
CA ARG A 24 -7.67 7.50 -6.14
C ARG A 24 -6.43 7.43 -7.00
N ASP A 25 -5.78 8.55 -7.17
CA ASP A 25 -4.57 8.60 -7.97
C ASP A 25 -3.33 8.31 -7.11
N PHE A 26 -2.17 8.28 -7.75
CA PHE A 26 -0.93 7.97 -7.08
C PHE A 26 -0.60 8.98 -5.98
N SER A 27 -0.99 10.24 -6.15
CA SER A 27 -0.70 11.27 -5.15
C SER A 27 -1.45 11.00 -3.86
N ASP A 28 -2.73 10.63 -3.99
CA ASP A 28 -3.56 10.33 -2.82
C ASP A 28 -3.02 9.11 -2.08
N ILE A 29 -2.66 8.07 -2.84
CA ILE A 29 -2.13 6.84 -2.27
C ILE A 29 -0.82 7.12 -1.53
N THR A 30 0.06 7.91 -2.14
CA THR A 30 1.33 8.28 -1.54
C THR A 30 1.13 9.01 -0.22
N LEU A 31 0.25 10.00 -0.21
CA LEU A 31 -0.01 10.77 1.00
C LEU A 31 -0.58 9.89 2.11
N GLU A 32 -1.53 9.05 1.77
CA GLU A 32 -2.13 8.18 2.76
C GLU A 32 -1.17 7.13 3.28
N ASN A 33 -0.44 6.48 2.41
CA ASN A 33 0.51 5.46 2.83
C ASN A 33 1.58 6.05 3.73
N ASN A 34 2.13 7.21 3.35
CA ASN A 34 3.15 7.85 4.17
C ASN A 34 2.60 8.24 5.55
N ALA A 35 1.39 8.78 5.60
CA ALA A 35 0.77 9.16 6.86
C ALA A 35 0.50 7.94 7.74
N ARG A 36 0.01 6.86 7.14
CA ARG A 36 -0.35 5.66 7.88
C ARG A 36 0.86 4.85 8.33
N LEU A 37 1.94 4.88 7.55
CA LEU A 37 3.19 4.24 7.97
C LEU A 37 3.66 4.80 9.32
N MET A 38 3.47 6.10 9.54
CA MET A 38 3.89 6.73 10.78
C MET A 38 3.07 6.27 12.01
N THR A 39 1.98 5.57 11.79
CA THR A 39 1.12 5.08 12.86
C THR A 39 1.38 3.62 13.21
N LEU A 40 2.30 2.95 12.51
CA LEU A 40 2.58 1.56 12.76
C LEU A 40 3.38 1.38 14.05
N GLU A 41 3.19 0.24 14.69
CA GLU A 41 3.88 -0.10 15.93
C GLU A 41 4.50 -1.48 15.80
N GLN A 42 5.68 -1.63 16.38
CA GLN A 42 6.34 -2.93 16.39
C GLN A 42 5.46 -3.97 17.05
N GLY A 43 5.47 -5.16 16.51
CA GLY A 43 4.67 -6.26 17.02
C GLY A 43 3.30 -6.41 16.40
N MET A 44 2.87 -5.44 15.59
CA MET A 44 1.60 -5.57 14.87
C MET A 44 1.65 -6.75 13.93
N THR A 45 0.53 -7.45 13.79
CA THR A 45 0.44 -8.55 12.83
C THR A 45 0.29 -8.00 11.41
N ILE A 46 0.52 -8.87 10.42
CA ILE A 46 0.30 -8.51 9.02
C ILE A 46 -1.14 -8.02 8.83
N GLN A 47 -2.10 -8.71 9.43
CA GLN A 47 -3.49 -8.32 9.30
C GLN A 47 -3.74 -6.92 9.88
N GLU A 48 -3.18 -6.64 11.05
CA GLU A 48 -3.35 -5.32 11.66
C GLU A 48 -2.75 -4.22 10.81
N VAL A 49 -1.60 -4.48 10.19
CA VAL A 49 -0.98 -3.50 9.29
C VAL A 49 -1.84 -3.32 8.04
N LEU A 50 -2.34 -4.41 7.45
CA LEU A 50 -3.19 -4.31 6.28
C LEU A 50 -4.49 -3.56 6.57
N GLU A 51 -5.03 -3.70 7.77
CA GLU A 51 -6.20 -2.94 8.17
C GLU A 51 -5.86 -1.46 8.35
N ARG A 52 -4.65 -1.16 8.80
CA ARG A 52 -4.20 0.20 9.04
C ARG A 52 -3.85 0.93 7.74
N ILE A 53 -3.13 0.27 6.84
CA ILE A 53 -2.67 0.87 5.59
C ILE A 53 -3.50 0.37 4.39
N GLY A 54 -4.18 -0.71 4.56
CA GLY A 54 -4.85 -1.46 3.48
C GLY A 54 -5.64 -0.63 2.49
N PRO A 55 -6.09 -1.28 1.46
CA PRO A 55 -6.77 -0.59 0.38
C PRO A 55 -8.00 0.10 0.89
N SER A 56 -8.18 1.33 0.52
CA SER A 56 -9.38 2.06 0.84
C SER A 56 -9.98 2.57 -0.45
N GLY A 57 -11.09 2.00 -0.81
CA GLY A 57 -11.79 2.39 -2.01
C GLY A 57 -11.10 1.91 -3.28
N ASP A 58 -11.51 2.48 -4.38
CA ASP A 58 -10.98 2.11 -5.68
C ASP A 58 -9.63 2.79 -5.89
N THR A 59 -8.61 2.01 -6.07
CA THR A 59 -7.26 2.51 -6.32
C THR A 59 -6.76 1.98 -7.66
N GLN A 60 -5.95 2.78 -8.34
CA GLN A 60 -5.32 2.37 -9.58
C GLN A 60 -4.12 1.49 -9.31
N VAL A 61 -3.67 1.45 -8.07
CA VAL A 61 -2.48 0.72 -7.66
C VAL A 61 -2.88 -0.21 -6.53
N PRO A 62 -2.50 -1.48 -6.58
CA PRO A 62 -2.74 -2.38 -5.45
C PRO A 62 -2.02 -1.83 -4.22
N ASN A 63 -2.63 -1.97 -3.06
CA ASN A 63 -2.06 -1.47 -1.82
C ASN A 63 -2.16 -2.50 -0.70
N PRO A 64 -1.12 -3.31 -0.41
CA PRO A 64 0.26 -3.14 -0.87
C PRO A 64 0.43 -3.45 -2.35
N PHE A 65 1.46 -2.87 -2.96
CA PHE A 65 1.73 -3.04 -4.38
C PHE A 65 2.25 -4.44 -4.68
N LYS A 66 3.13 -4.95 -3.85
CA LYS A 66 3.67 -6.31 -3.97
C LYS A 66 4.13 -6.81 -2.61
N SER A 67 4.48 -8.08 -2.55
CA SER A 67 5.04 -8.68 -1.34
C SER A 67 6.19 -9.62 -1.70
N GLU A 68 7.09 -9.85 -0.75
CA GLU A 68 8.13 -10.87 -0.84
C GLU A 68 8.08 -11.71 0.41
N LEU A 69 8.35 -13.00 0.25
CA LEU A 69 8.38 -13.94 1.35
C LEU A 69 9.69 -14.70 1.33
N HIS A 70 10.37 -14.75 2.44
CA HIS A 70 11.62 -15.47 2.60
C HIS A 70 11.55 -16.34 3.85
N SER A 71 12.27 -17.44 3.82
CA SER A 71 12.37 -18.33 4.97
C SER A 71 13.83 -18.59 5.29
N ARG A 72 14.15 -18.62 6.56
CA ARG A 72 15.51 -18.96 6.99
C ARG A 72 15.38 -19.72 8.33
N GLY A 73 15.68 -21.02 8.28
CA GLY A 73 15.46 -21.87 9.45
C GLY A 73 13.99 -21.93 9.79
N GLU A 74 13.66 -21.61 11.02
CA GLU A 74 12.27 -21.61 11.46
C GLU A 74 11.61 -20.24 11.31
N ASP A 75 12.37 -19.25 10.87
CA ASP A 75 11.84 -17.90 10.72
C ASP A 75 11.30 -17.64 9.31
N ALA A 76 10.16 -16.98 9.24
CA ALA A 76 9.57 -16.52 8.01
C ALA A 76 9.61 -15.00 8.00
N PHE A 77 10.09 -14.43 6.90
CA PHE A 77 10.16 -12.98 6.73
C PHE A 77 9.23 -12.57 5.61
N THR A 78 8.37 -11.62 5.88
CA THR A 78 7.44 -11.08 4.90
C THR A 78 7.72 -9.59 4.75
N ALA A 79 7.85 -9.12 3.53
CA ALA A 79 7.95 -7.70 3.25
C ALA A 79 6.75 -7.31 2.39
N LEU A 80 5.96 -6.36 2.87
CA LEU A 80 4.87 -5.77 2.11
C LEU A 80 5.35 -4.43 1.59
N PHE A 81 5.22 -4.21 0.29
CA PHE A 81 5.73 -2.99 -0.33
C PHE A 81 4.59 -2.05 -0.65
N PHE A 82 4.56 -0.91 0.02
CA PHE A 82 3.53 0.10 -0.18
C PHE A 82 4.06 1.24 -1.02
N TYR A 83 3.22 1.77 -1.89
CA TYR A 83 3.62 2.86 -2.76
C TYR A 83 3.72 4.15 -1.94
N THR A 84 4.91 4.75 -1.91
CA THR A 84 5.19 5.96 -1.12
C THR A 84 5.97 6.99 -1.93
N GLY A 85 6.24 6.70 -3.19
CA GLY A 85 6.99 7.59 -4.05
C GLY A 85 6.15 8.68 -4.67
N THR A 86 6.76 9.49 -5.49
CA THR A 86 6.10 10.62 -6.14
C THR A 86 5.95 10.44 -7.64
N GLY A 87 6.56 9.42 -8.20
CA GLY A 87 6.44 9.15 -9.62
C GLY A 87 5.13 8.47 -9.93
N TYR A 88 4.69 8.58 -11.17
CA TYR A 88 3.56 7.79 -11.61
C TYR A 88 3.90 7.34 -13.01
N VAL A 89 4.35 6.13 -13.11
CA VAL A 89 4.74 5.57 -14.39
C VAL A 89 4.12 4.20 -14.49
N SER A 90 4.07 3.67 -15.68
CA SER A 90 3.52 2.34 -15.88
C SER A 90 4.38 1.27 -15.23
N ASP A 91 5.64 1.56 -14.98
CA ASP A 91 6.55 0.62 -14.34
C ASP A 91 7.07 1.27 -13.06
N ILE A 92 6.52 0.88 -11.93
CA ILE A 92 6.86 1.46 -10.64
C ILE A 92 8.17 0.86 -10.13
N PRO A 93 9.22 1.68 -9.99
CA PRO A 93 10.49 1.17 -9.49
C PRO A 93 10.45 0.96 -7.99
N ASP A 94 11.31 0.11 -7.48
CA ASP A 94 11.38 -0.16 -6.05
C ASP A 94 11.68 1.08 -5.22
N SER A 95 12.33 2.09 -5.82
CA SER A 95 12.60 3.34 -5.11
C SER A 95 11.33 4.10 -4.74
N ASP A 96 10.21 3.81 -5.39
CA ASP A 96 8.92 4.42 -5.06
C ASP A 96 8.11 3.58 -4.08
N LEU A 97 8.68 2.49 -3.59
CA LEU A 97 8.02 1.59 -2.65
C LEU A 97 8.73 1.61 -1.30
N THR A 98 7.97 1.39 -0.25
CA THR A 98 8.54 1.22 1.09
C THR A 98 8.19 -0.17 1.61
N PRO A 99 9.20 -0.98 1.93
CA PRO A 99 8.96 -2.30 2.50
C PRO A 99 8.57 -2.20 3.97
N VAL A 100 7.53 -2.91 4.35
CA VAL A 100 7.11 -3.08 5.74
C VAL A 100 7.41 -4.53 6.08
N VAL A 101 8.29 -4.75 7.05
CA VAL A 101 8.93 -6.03 7.28
C VAL A 101 8.42 -6.73 8.53
N PHE A 102 8.02 -7.98 8.32
CA PHE A 102 7.53 -8.84 9.40
C PHE A 102 8.43 -10.05 9.56
N ARG A 103 8.59 -10.48 10.80
CA ARG A 103 9.23 -11.74 11.11
C ARG A 103 8.21 -12.55 11.88
N ASN A 104 7.84 -13.72 11.35
CA ASN A 104 6.85 -14.60 11.97
C ASN A 104 5.55 -13.86 12.34
N ASP A 105 5.01 -13.09 11.40
CA ASP A 105 3.77 -12.33 11.58
C ASP A 105 3.87 -11.22 12.63
N SER A 106 5.05 -10.73 12.92
CA SER A 106 5.24 -9.63 13.86
C SER A 106 6.03 -8.53 13.18
N LEU A 107 5.49 -7.32 13.16
CA LEU A 107 6.13 -6.18 12.52
C LEU A 107 7.43 -5.84 13.21
N GLU A 108 8.53 -5.83 12.45
CA GLU A 108 9.84 -5.45 12.96
C GLU A 108 10.17 -3.99 12.66
N GLY A 109 9.82 -3.52 11.48
CA GLY A 109 10.13 -2.17 11.05
C GLY A 109 9.81 -1.98 9.59
N TRP A 110 10.19 -0.86 9.03
CA TRP A 110 9.95 -0.56 7.63
C TRP A 110 11.05 0.31 7.04
N GLY A 111 11.06 0.38 5.72
CA GLY A 111 12.04 1.15 4.96
C GLY A 111 13.13 0.27 4.39
N TRP A 112 13.77 0.75 3.34
CA TRP A 112 14.81 -0.02 2.64
C TRP A 112 16.04 -0.25 3.50
N THR A 113 16.42 0.70 4.35
CA THR A 113 17.57 0.53 5.24
C THR A 113 17.32 -0.64 6.19
N HIS A 114 16.11 -0.72 6.74
CA HIS A 114 15.73 -1.80 7.63
C HIS A 114 15.71 -3.14 6.88
N TRP A 115 15.06 -3.18 5.70
CA TRP A 115 14.95 -4.41 4.92
C TRP A 115 16.33 -4.95 4.50
N LYS A 116 17.22 -4.06 4.09
CA LYS A 116 18.57 -4.47 3.74
C LYS A 116 19.35 -4.99 4.95
N SER A 117 19.13 -4.41 6.12
CA SER A 117 19.76 -4.86 7.34
C SER A 117 19.30 -6.27 7.72
N VAL A 118 17.99 -6.53 7.62
CA VAL A 118 17.43 -7.85 7.87
C VAL A 118 18.01 -8.85 6.87
N ALA A 119 18.04 -8.47 5.60
CA ALA A 119 18.58 -9.34 4.56
C ALA A 119 20.03 -9.70 4.81
N ALA A 120 20.83 -8.77 5.27
CA ALA A 120 22.23 -9.01 5.57
C ALA A 120 22.37 -9.91 6.80
N THR A 121 21.59 -9.65 7.83
CA THR A 121 21.66 -10.43 9.07
C THR A 121 21.29 -11.89 8.87
N TYR A 122 20.26 -12.14 8.07
CA TYR A 122 19.75 -13.49 7.87
C TYR A 122 20.14 -14.08 6.51
N ASN A 123 20.98 -13.39 5.77
CA ASN A 123 21.46 -13.83 4.47
C ASN A 123 20.31 -14.14 3.52
N LEU A 124 19.38 -13.20 3.41
CA LEU A 124 18.25 -13.32 2.49
C LEU A 124 18.63 -12.70 1.14
N ASN A 125 18.18 -13.35 0.09
CA ASN A 125 18.43 -12.84 -1.26
C ASN A 125 17.23 -11.99 -1.68
N ILE A 126 17.25 -10.72 -1.29
CA ILE A 126 16.14 -9.82 -1.59
C ILE A 126 16.33 -9.17 -2.95
N THR A 127 15.23 -8.89 -3.62
CA THR A 127 15.25 -8.31 -4.95
C THR A 127 15.04 -6.81 -4.86
N ARG A 128 15.79 -6.07 -5.65
CA ARG A 128 15.58 -4.64 -5.80
C ARG A 128 15.82 -4.26 -7.26
N ARG A 129 14.89 -3.52 -7.84
CA ARG A 129 15.01 -3.01 -9.22
C ARG A 129 14.94 -1.51 -9.24
#